data_c175d2ca4d6703ac57e64f745edb593f
#
_entry.id   c175d2ca4d6703ac57e64f745edb593f
#
_cell.length_a   1.000
_cell.length_b   1.000
_cell.length_c   1.000
_cell.angle_alpha   90.00
_cell.angle_beta   90.00
_cell.angle_gamma   90.00
#
_symmetry.space_group_name_H-M   'P 1'
#
loop_
_entity.id
_entity.type
_entity.pdbx_description
1 polymer ?
#
loop_
_entity_poly.entity_id
_entity_poly.type
_entity_poly.pdbx_seq_one_letter_code
_entity_poly.pdbx_strand_id
1 'polypeptide(L)'
;MNILIIHEIDWINKVVFEPHHFAELFSKKGHNVFVIDCPDAYDKKIFSGLKTNTDYNYSRIYDDASITLIHPSSILIKGLNRISHFFTVKKIIKKIIIQNRIDIILLYGAITNGIQTIQVAQELKIPVVYRLLDISHALVKIPLVKNLAKKYEQKVLSNSNHVLATTPDLSRYAIEMGAKNECVESFHLGINTIDFKPIPKDIHLAESLGISSTDDVVVFVGTIYPFSGLLELVINFKKLKKNNSNIKIVIVGGGPSYDKLQKFVIKNNLESEIILTNFKPQKELPKYISLADICINPFEINYITDRILPTKILEYFACGKPVLSTPLSGTKELLPDEKFGILYSTSENFLKILLELLLKKEKLKQLGIKASNYAEKNHDWKILSDQIIKKFDNLIK
;
A
#
# COMPACT_ATOMS: atom_id res chain seq x y z
N MET A 1 25.61 7.36 3.20
CA MET A 1 24.96 7.30 4.52
C MET A 1 24.73 5.84 4.94
N ASN A 2 24.70 5.60 6.24
CA ASN A 2 24.27 4.36 6.86
C ASN A 2 22.83 4.54 7.32
N ILE A 3 21.89 3.92 6.63
CA ILE A 3 20.45 4.11 6.81
C ILE A 3 19.87 2.89 7.52
N LEU A 4 19.12 3.11 8.62
CA LEU A 4 18.39 2.03 9.28
C LEU A 4 16.88 2.17 8.99
N ILE A 5 16.30 1.15 8.37
CA ILE A 5 14.86 1.04 8.16
C ILE A 5 14.29 0.10 9.22
N ILE A 6 13.25 0.53 9.93
CA ILE A 6 12.58 -0.27 10.96
C ILE A 6 11.12 -0.44 10.59
N HIS A 7 10.67 -1.68 10.44
CA HIS A 7 9.29 -1.99 10.08
C HIS A 7 8.69 -3.09 10.97
N GLU A 8 7.36 -3.05 11.12
CA GLU A 8 6.57 -4.01 11.94
C GLU A 8 5.99 -5.17 11.11
N ILE A 9 6.65 -5.58 10.03
CA ILE A 9 6.20 -6.68 9.16
C ILE A 9 7.27 -7.75 9.01
N ASP A 10 6.84 -8.95 8.60
CA ASP A 10 7.74 -9.98 8.07
C ASP A 10 8.21 -9.54 6.67
N TRP A 11 9.48 -9.17 6.56
CA TRP A 11 10.06 -8.62 5.32
C TRP A 11 10.04 -9.59 4.16
N ILE A 12 10.22 -10.88 4.45
CA ILE A 12 10.34 -11.93 3.42
C ILE A 12 8.96 -12.35 2.92
N ASN A 13 7.99 -12.57 3.84
CA ASN A 13 6.70 -13.17 3.50
C ASN A 13 5.62 -12.15 3.13
N LYS A 14 5.82 -10.87 3.46
CA LYS A 14 4.87 -9.81 3.09
C LYS A 14 4.94 -9.52 1.59
N VAL A 15 3.82 -9.12 1.02
CA VAL A 15 3.77 -8.57 -0.35
C VAL A 15 4.73 -7.39 -0.47
N VAL A 16 5.42 -7.29 -1.61
CA VAL A 16 6.32 -6.16 -1.91
C VAL A 16 5.53 -4.85 -1.93
N PHE A 17 6.04 -3.84 -1.21
CA PHE A 17 5.49 -2.48 -1.20
C PHE A 17 6.58 -1.47 -0.82
N GLU A 18 6.22 -0.22 -0.56
CA GLU A 18 7.12 0.93 -0.40
C GLU A 18 8.45 0.67 0.33
N PRO A 19 8.50 0.13 1.58
CA PRO A 19 9.77 0.00 2.31
C PRO A 19 10.78 -0.91 1.61
N HIS A 20 10.30 -1.95 0.91
CA HIS A 20 11.17 -2.83 0.13
C HIS A 20 11.84 -2.07 -1.03
N HIS A 21 11.04 -1.26 -1.75
CA HIS A 21 11.54 -0.43 -2.85
C HIS A 21 12.58 0.58 -2.36
N PHE A 22 12.28 1.31 -1.30
CA PHE A 22 13.23 2.30 -0.77
C PHE A 22 14.51 1.67 -0.24
N ALA A 23 14.42 0.57 0.51
CA ALA A 23 15.61 -0.11 1.02
C ALA A 23 16.59 -0.48 -0.11
N GLU A 24 16.08 -1.13 -1.14
CA GLU A 24 16.92 -1.59 -2.24
C GLU A 24 17.37 -0.45 -3.17
N LEU A 25 16.53 0.56 -3.41
CA LEU A 25 16.93 1.72 -4.21
C LEU A 25 17.97 2.59 -3.49
N PHE A 26 17.89 2.74 -2.17
CA PHE A 26 18.94 3.43 -1.40
C PHE A 26 20.27 2.68 -1.51
N SER A 27 20.25 1.36 -1.39
CA SER A 27 21.43 0.52 -1.57
C SER A 27 22.05 0.69 -2.98
N LYS A 28 21.24 0.68 -4.03
CA LYS A 28 21.69 0.92 -5.41
C LYS A 28 22.31 2.31 -5.64
N LYS A 29 21.99 3.26 -4.78
CA LYS A 29 22.58 4.62 -4.78
C LYS A 29 23.85 4.73 -3.94
N GLY A 30 24.39 3.61 -3.46
CA GLY A 30 25.65 3.54 -2.72
C GLY A 30 25.49 3.82 -1.22
N HIS A 31 24.29 3.74 -0.65
CA HIS A 31 24.09 3.82 0.79
C HIS A 31 24.15 2.43 1.43
N ASN A 32 24.68 2.32 2.64
CA ASN A 32 24.61 1.11 3.43
C ASN A 32 23.23 1.05 4.11
N VAL A 33 22.44 0.05 3.76
CA VAL A 33 21.07 -0.08 4.25
C VAL A 33 20.91 -1.28 5.15
N PHE A 34 20.43 -1.03 6.36
CA PHE A 34 20.10 -2.02 7.37
C PHE A 34 18.60 -2.02 7.60
N VAL A 35 17.99 -3.20 7.67
CA VAL A 35 16.55 -3.34 7.88
C VAL A 35 16.31 -4.20 9.10
N ILE A 36 15.51 -3.71 10.05
CA ILE A 36 14.98 -4.50 11.16
C ILE A 36 13.51 -4.79 10.86
N ASP A 37 13.17 -6.07 10.75
CA ASP A 37 11.81 -6.54 10.51
C ASP A 37 11.14 -7.07 11.78
N CYS A 38 9.90 -7.56 11.64
CA CYS A 38 9.17 -8.26 12.68
C CYS A 38 8.64 -9.57 12.09
N PRO A 39 9.33 -10.71 12.27
CA PRO A 39 8.93 -11.98 11.69
C PRO A 39 7.54 -12.41 12.13
N ASP A 40 6.71 -12.86 11.19
CA ASP A 40 5.41 -13.44 11.49
C ASP A 40 5.53 -14.89 11.98
N ALA A 41 4.59 -15.30 12.83
CA ALA A 41 4.55 -16.61 13.45
C ALA A 41 3.96 -17.72 12.54
N TYR A 42 3.67 -17.43 11.28
CA TYR A 42 3.07 -18.37 10.36
C TYR A 42 4.11 -19.40 9.87
N ASP A 43 3.79 -20.69 10.02
CA ASP A 43 4.54 -21.84 9.47
C ASP A 43 6.01 -22.01 9.92
N LYS A 44 6.44 -21.33 10.98
CA LYS A 44 7.81 -21.45 11.52
C LYS A 44 7.82 -22.27 12.81
N LYS A 45 8.89 -23.04 13.03
CA LYS A 45 9.12 -23.73 14.31
C LYS A 45 9.21 -22.71 15.45
N ILE A 46 8.41 -22.87 16.49
CA ILE A 46 8.22 -21.93 17.62
C ILE A 46 9.54 -21.36 18.16
N PHE A 47 10.58 -22.19 18.26
CA PHE A 47 11.89 -21.82 18.81
C PHE A 47 12.91 -21.33 17.77
N SER A 48 12.57 -21.31 16.48
CA SER A 48 13.52 -20.82 15.45
C SER A 48 13.81 -19.32 15.53
N GLY A 49 12.94 -18.56 16.19
CA GLY A 49 13.07 -17.12 16.38
C GLY A 49 13.77 -16.67 17.67
N LEU A 50 14.31 -17.59 18.51
CA LEU A 50 14.94 -17.22 19.77
C LEU A 50 16.30 -16.52 19.63
N LYS A 51 16.94 -16.62 18.46
CA LYS A 51 18.18 -15.92 18.13
C LYS A 51 17.91 -14.85 17.08
N THR A 52 18.62 -13.74 17.18
CA THR A 52 18.65 -12.72 16.12
C THR A 52 19.43 -13.30 14.95
N ASN A 53 18.81 -13.32 13.77
CA ASN A 53 19.42 -13.75 12.52
C ASN A 53 19.69 -12.53 11.64
N THR A 54 20.69 -12.63 10.76
CA THR A 54 21.04 -11.56 9.82
C THR A 54 21.34 -12.15 8.47
N ASP A 55 20.62 -11.67 7.46
CA ASP A 55 20.85 -12.00 6.06
C ASP A 55 21.61 -10.85 5.41
N TYR A 56 22.80 -11.14 4.93
CA TYR A 56 23.65 -10.15 4.25
C TYR A 56 23.43 -10.22 2.74
N ASN A 57 23.66 -9.11 2.06
CA ASN A 57 23.51 -8.99 0.62
C ASN A 57 22.14 -9.44 0.10
N TYR A 58 21.10 -9.14 0.88
CA TYR A 58 19.73 -9.51 0.52
C TYR A 58 19.16 -8.53 -0.52
N SER A 59 18.49 -9.08 -1.53
CA SER A 59 17.66 -8.32 -2.48
C SER A 59 16.45 -9.14 -2.88
N ARG A 60 15.39 -8.48 -3.31
CA ARG A 60 14.11 -9.11 -3.65
C ARG A 60 13.47 -8.55 -4.91
N ILE A 61 13.78 -7.29 -5.24
CA ILE A 61 13.09 -6.53 -6.29
C ILE A 61 14.04 -6.12 -7.39
N TYR A 62 15.17 -5.54 -7.02
CA TYR A 62 16.11 -4.97 -7.96
C TYR A 62 17.39 -5.79 -7.96
N ASP A 63 17.80 -6.22 -9.16
CA ASP A 63 19.14 -6.81 -9.36
C ASP A 63 20.20 -5.78 -8.92
N ASP A 64 21.32 -6.26 -8.39
CA ASP A 64 22.42 -5.45 -7.86
C ASP A 64 22.11 -4.62 -6.60
N ALA A 65 20.92 -4.78 -6.01
CA ALA A 65 20.67 -4.23 -4.67
C ALA A 65 21.28 -5.13 -3.58
N SER A 66 21.72 -4.54 -2.49
CA SER A 66 22.32 -5.27 -1.38
C SER A 66 22.00 -4.59 -0.06
N ILE A 67 21.10 -5.19 0.72
CA ILE A 67 20.75 -4.73 2.06
C ILE A 67 21.18 -5.74 3.12
N THR A 68 21.32 -5.29 4.36
CA THR A 68 21.49 -6.17 5.52
C THR A 68 20.15 -6.28 6.25
N LEU A 69 19.54 -7.46 6.19
CA LEU A 69 18.24 -7.74 6.81
C LEU A 69 18.43 -8.42 8.17
N ILE A 70 17.89 -7.82 9.23
CA ILE A 70 18.04 -8.27 10.61
C ILE A 70 16.67 -8.72 11.12
N HIS A 71 16.60 -9.99 11.54
CA HIS A 71 15.43 -10.63 12.16
C HIS A 71 15.64 -10.70 13.68
N PRO A 72 15.02 -9.81 14.46
CA PRO A 72 15.13 -9.81 15.91
C PRO A 72 14.63 -11.13 16.53
N SER A 73 15.24 -11.50 17.64
CA SER A 73 14.74 -12.64 18.41
C SER A 73 13.30 -12.39 18.89
N SER A 74 12.43 -13.36 18.62
CA SER A 74 11.03 -13.35 19.04
C SER A 74 10.48 -14.77 19.23
N ILE A 75 9.43 -14.91 20.04
CA ILE A 75 8.71 -16.18 20.21
C ILE A 75 7.69 -16.29 19.08
N LEU A 76 7.90 -17.21 18.15
CA LEU A 76 7.08 -17.33 16.93
C LEU A 76 5.75 -18.08 17.21
N ILE A 77 4.94 -17.51 18.12
CA ILE A 77 3.55 -17.89 18.38
C ILE A 77 2.67 -16.72 18.04
N LYS A 78 1.56 -16.95 17.34
CA LYS A 78 0.62 -15.90 16.92
C LYS A 78 0.20 -15.02 18.11
N GLY A 79 0.50 -13.73 18.00
CA GLY A 79 0.24 -12.72 19.05
C GLY A 79 1.40 -12.56 20.04
N LEU A 80 2.07 -13.63 20.48
CA LEU A 80 3.23 -13.55 21.37
C LEU A 80 4.49 -13.05 20.65
N ASN A 81 4.60 -13.25 19.34
CA ASN A 81 5.71 -12.74 18.55
C ASN A 81 5.87 -11.22 18.68
N ARG A 82 4.78 -10.46 18.56
CA ARG A 82 4.81 -9.00 18.72
C ARG A 82 5.13 -8.56 20.15
N ILE A 83 4.62 -9.28 21.15
CA ILE A 83 4.89 -8.98 22.57
C ILE A 83 6.37 -9.27 22.89
N SER A 84 6.89 -10.43 22.52
CA SER A 84 8.32 -10.77 22.77
C SER A 84 9.25 -9.83 22.01
N HIS A 85 8.92 -9.49 20.77
CA HIS A 85 9.66 -8.55 19.94
C HIS A 85 9.71 -7.15 20.58
N PHE A 86 8.59 -6.66 21.12
CA PHE A 86 8.51 -5.39 21.84
C PHE A 86 9.58 -5.27 22.95
N PHE A 87 9.87 -6.35 23.67
CA PHE A 87 10.86 -6.35 24.74
C PHE A 87 12.30 -6.55 24.28
N THR A 88 12.52 -7.24 23.16
CA THR A 88 13.88 -7.58 22.67
C THR A 88 14.44 -6.53 21.72
N VAL A 89 13.60 -5.88 20.91
CA VAL A 89 14.01 -5.02 19.79
C VAL A 89 14.83 -3.80 20.21
N LYS A 90 14.57 -3.22 21.40
CA LYS A 90 15.30 -2.04 21.89
C LYS A 90 16.81 -2.27 21.95
N LYS A 91 17.24 -3.42 22.50
CA LYS A 91 18.66 -3.77 22.58
C LYS A 91 19.29 -3.96 21.21
N ILE A 92 18.52 -4.55 20.28
CA ILE A 92 18.97 -4.82 18.92
C ILE A 92 19.12 -3.51 18.14
N ILE A 93 18.14 -2.61 18.21
CA ILE A 93 18.23 -1.26 17.59
C ILE A 93 19.49 -0.54 18.09
N LYS A 94 19.70 -0.48 19.42
CA LYS A 94 20.89 0.19 19.99
C LYS A 94 22.19 -0.43 19.50
N LYS A 95 22.26 -1.76 19.46
CA LYS A 95 23.43 -2.49 18.97
C LYS A 95 23.71 -2.17 17.50
N ILE A 96 22.70 -2.21 16.64
CA ILE A 96 22.84 -1.96 15.19
C ILE A 96 23.28 -0.52 14.93
N ILE A 97 22.70 0.45 15.63
CA ILE A 97 23.07 1.87 15.49
C ILE A 97 24.54 2.07 15.79
N ILE A 98 25.01 1.54 16.93
CA ILE A 98 26.40 1.75 17.37
C ILE A 98 27.38 0.99 16.45
N GLN A 99 27.11 -0.28 16.15
CA GLN A 99 28.03 -1.11 15.38
C GLN A 99 28.19 -0.64 13.94
N ASN A 100 27.10 -0.13 13.34
CA ASN A 100 27.10 0.26 11.93
C ASN A 100 27.13 1.78 11.72
N ARG A 101 27.30 2.56 12.79
CA ARG A 101 27.37 4.03 12.74
C ARG A 101 26.21 4.60 11.91
N ILE A 102 24.97 4.25 12.31
CA ILE A 102 23.77 4.68 11.60
C ILE A 102 23.66 6.20 11.65
N ASP A 103 23.45 6.82 10.50
CA ASP A 103 23.30 8.27 10.35
C ASP A 103 21.85 8.72 10.54
N ILE A 104 20.88 7.89 10.10
CA ILE A 104 19.45 8.23 10.08
C ILE A 104 18.58 6.98 10.15
N ILE A 105 17.39 7.13 10.74
CA ILE A 105 16.39 6.06 10.84
C ILE A 105 15.15 6.43 10.03
N LEU A 106 14.71 5.53 9.13
CA LEU A 106 13.39 5.57 8.49
C LEU A 106 12.48 4.57 9.22
N LEU A 107 11.54 5.09 9.97
CA LEU A 107 10.65 4.30 10.82
C LEU A 107 9.29 4.10 10.17
N TYR A 108 8.86 2.86 10.05
CA TYR A 108 7.51 2.45 9.68
C TYR A 108 6.85 1.73 10.86
N GLY A 109 5.66 2.16 11.21
CA GLY A 109 4.91 1.58 12.32
C GLY A 109 5.28 2.18 13.69
N ALA A 110 4.25 2.37 14.50
CA ALA A 110 4.37 3.07 15.79
C ALA A 110 4.20 2.15 16.99
N ILE A 111 3.47 1.00 16.82
CA ILE A 111 2.91 0.26 17.96
C ILE A 111 3.92 -0.72 18.56
N THR A 112 4.63 -1.48 17.74
CA THR A 112 5.54 -2.54 18.21
C THR A 112 6.97 -2.05 18.41
N ASN A 113 7.52 -1.28 17.45
CA ASN A 113 8.92 -0.86 17.42
C ASN A 113 9.11 0.64 17.67
N GLY A 114 8.06 1.44 17.48
CA GLY A 114 8.18 2.89 17.41
C GLY A 114 8.74 3.55 18.67
N ILE A 115 8.20 3.22 19.85
CA ILE A 115 8.65 3.80 21.12
C ILE A 115 10.10 3.46 21.42
N GLN A 116 10.49 2.19 21.19
CA GLN A 116 11.86 1.74 21.41
C GLN A 116 12.83 2.45 20.48
N THR A 117 12.41 2.64 19.23
CA THR A 117 13.18 3.38 18.23
C THR A 117 13.40 4.83 18.68
N ILE A 118 12.32 5.54 19.04
CA ILE A 118 12.41 6.93 19.52
C ILE A 118 13.32 7.05 20.73
N GLN A 119 13.17 6.16 21.73
CA GLN A 119 14.01 6.20 22.94
C GLN A 119 15.49 6.03 22.64
N VAL A 120 15.85 5.05 21.81
CA VAL A 120 17.24 4.80 21.44
C VAL A 120 17.80 5.91 20.56
N ALA A 121 17.02 6.41 19.62
CA ALA A 121 17.41 7.49 18.74
C ALA A 121 17.70 8.78 19.51
N GLN A 122 16.85 9.13 20.50
CA GLN A 122 17.08 10.27 21.38
C GLN A 122 18.34 10.09 22.25
N GLU A 123 18.56 8.90 22.81
CA GLU A 123 19.76 8.59 23.60
C GLU A 123 21.04 8.76 22.77
N LEU A 124 21.03 8.34 21.52
CA LEU A 124 22.18 8.35 20.63
C LEU A 124 22.22 9.54 19.67
N LYS A 125 21.26 10.45 19.77
CA LYS A 125 21.11 11.66 18.93
C LYS A 125 21.05 11.35 17.42
N ILE A 126 20.35 10.27 17.05
CA ILE A 126 20.14 9.89 15.66
C ILE A 126 18.79 10.43 15.18
N PRO A 127 18.70 11.13 14.04
CA PRO A 127 17.44 11.64 13.52
C PRO A 127 16.51 10.49 13.07
N VAL A 128 15.20 10.63 13.37
CA VAL A 128 14.16 9.72 12.99
C VAL A 128 13.21 10.39 12.02
N VAL A 129 13.05 9.83 10.84
CA VAL A 129 11.99 10.14 9.88
C VAL A 129 10.90 9.10 10.03
N TYR A 130 9.70 9.51 10.43
CA TYR A 130 8.55 8.61 10.52
C TYR A 130 7.74 8.63 9.23
N ARG A 131 7.53 7.47 8.63
CA ARG A 131 6.71 7.30 7.43
C ARG A 131 5.30 6.89 7.83
N LEU A 132 4.36 7.81 7.71
CA LEU A 132 2.95 7.61 8.07
C LEU A 132 2.17 7.15 6.84
N LEU A 133 1.88 5.86 6.77
CA LEU A 133 1.10 5.24 5.68
C LEU A 133 -0.39 5.17 6.01
N ASP A 134 -0.71 4.85 7.28
CA ASP A 134 -2.05 4.61 7.80
C ASP A 134 -2.15 5.03 9.26
N ILE A 135 -3.37 5.15 9.78
CA ILE A 135 -3.64 5.37 11.20
C ILE A 135 -3.45 4.06 11.96
N SER A 136 -2.27 3.82 12.49
CA SER A 136 -1.85 2.53 13.05
C SER A 136 -2.79 2.03 14.17
N HIS A 137 -3.20 2.90 15.09
CA HIS A 137 -4.09 2.49 16.20
C HIS A 137 -5.50 2.13 15.73
N ALA A 138 -5.98 2.69 14.61
CA ALA A 138 -7.30 2.39 14.07
C ALA A 138 -7.41 0.95 13.52
N LEU A 139 -6.28 0.35 13.16
CA LEU A 139 -6.20 -1.05 12.72
C LEU A 139 -6.28 -2.05 13.88
N VAL A 140 -6.15 -1.60 15.13
CA VAL A 140 -6.22 -2.46 16.32
C VAL A 140 -7.68 -2.73 16.70
N LYS A 141 -8.06 -4.00 16.72
CA LYS A 141 -9.45 -4.43 16.95
C LYS A 141 -9.86 -4.44 18.44
N ILE A 142 -8.91 -4.62 19.36
CA ILE A 142 -9.17 -4.75 20.81
C ILE A 142 -9.22 -3.35 21.43
N PRO A 143 -10.36 -2.89 22.00
CA PRO A 143 -10.54 -1.50 22.45
C PRO A 143 -9.50 -1.01 23.45
N LEU A 144 -9.16 -1.83 24.46
CA LEU A 144 -8.16 -1.47 25.47
C LEU A 144 -6.75 -1.31 24.85
N VAL A 145 -6.37 -2.22 23.96
CA VAL A 145 -5.11 -2.17 23.22
C VAL A 145 -5.08 -1.00 22.25
N LYS A 146 -6.22 -0.67 21.63
CA LYS A 146 -6.38 0.48 20.72
C LYS A 146 -6.03 1.80 21.39
N ASN A 147 -6.50 2.03 22.62
CA ASN A 147 -6.20 3.24 23.38
C ASN A 147 -4.71 3.35 23.73
N LEU A 148 -4.07 2.24 24.10
CA LEU A 148 -2.64 2.20 24.34
C LEU A 148 -1.85 2.44 23.03
N ALA A 149 -2.26 1.80 21.94
CA ALA A 149 -1.68 1.98 20.62
C ALA A 149 -1.76 3.45 20.15
N LYS A 150 -2.89 4.14 20.42
CA LYS A 150 -3.03 5.58 20.14
C LYS A 150 -2.01 6.41 20.91
N LYS A 151 -1.82 6.14 22.20
CA LYS A 151 -0.79 6.83 23.01
C LYS A 151 0.64 6.60 22.48
N TYR A 152 0.91 5.39 22.00
CA TYR A 152 2.21 5.06 21.41
C TYR A 152 2.42 5.80 20.08
N GLU A 153 1.40 5.82 19.23
CA GLU A 153 1.44 6.55 17.97
C GLU A 153 1.62 8.07 18.20
N GLN A 154 0.90 8.65 19.18
CA GLN A 154 1.11 10.04 19.61
C GLN A 154 2.56 10.32 20.04
N LYS A 155 3.12 9.42 20.86
CA LYS A 155 4.50 9.59 21.32
C LYS A 155 5.52 9.47 20.20
N VAL A 156 5.31 8.60 19.24
CA VAL A 156 6.18 8.46 18.06
C VAL A 156 6.09 9.70 17.18
N LEU A 157 4.87 10.15 16.84
CA LEU A 157 4.65 11.34 16.00
C LEU A 157 5.23 12.61 16.63
N SER A 158 5.00 12.83 17.93
CA SER A 158 5.47 14.04 18.63
C SER A 158 6.99 14.08 18.86
N ASN A 159 7.69 12.95 18.73
CA ASN A 159 9.14 12.87 18.99
C ASN A 159 9.96 12.49 17.73
N SER A 160 9.33 12.33 16.59
CA SER A 160 10.04 12.17 15.32
C SER A 160 10.61 13.51 14.84
N ASN A 161 11.81 13.49 14.26
CA ASN A 161 12.45 14.68 13.71
C ASN A 161 11.75 15.17 12.45
N HIS A 162 11.16 14.22 11.69
CA HIS A 162 10.37 14.53 10.51
C HIS A 162 9.29 13.46 10.29
N VAL A 163 8.14 13.87 9.75
CA VAL A 163 7.02 12.97 9.44
C VAL A 163 6.65 13.13 7.96
N LEU A 164 6.74 12.02 7.25
CA LEU A 164 6.34 11.92 5.84
C LEU A 164 5.01 11.19 5.76
N ALA A 165 3.91 11.92 5.61
CA ALA A 165 2.56 11.35 5.49
C ALA A 165 2.20 11.11 4.02
N THR A 166 1.41 10.08 3.72
CA THR A 166 1.06 9.73 2.33
C THR A 166 0.06 10.68 1.69
N THR A 167 -0.73 11.39 2.51
CA THR A 167 -1.73 12.36 2.04
C THR A 167 -1.69 13.62 2.90
N PRO A 168 -2.17 14.77 2.38
CA PRO A 168 -2.31 15.98 3.18
C PRO A 168 -3.23 15.79 4.40
N ASP A 169 -4.26 14.96 4.29
CA ASP A 169 -5.14 14.66 5.41
C ASP A 169 -4.41 13.88 6.52
N LEU A 170 -3.55 12.92 6.18
CA LEU A 170 -2.69 12.25 7.16
C LEU A 170 -1.63 13.19 7.71
N SER A 171 -1.18 14.20 6.98
CA SER A 171 -0.31 15.24 7.53
C SER A 171 -1.03 16.05 8.62
N ARG A 172 -2.27 16.48 8.38
CA ARG A 172 -3.11 17.12 9.41
C ARG A 172 -3.33 16.23 10.62
N TYR A 173 -3.65 14.96 10.39
CA TYR A 173 -3.74 13.96 11.45
C TYR A 173 -2.46 13.84 12.29
N ALA A 174 -1.29 13.83 11.66
CA ALA A 174 -0.01 13.78 12.38
C ALA A 174 0.18 15.00 13.32
N ILE A 175 -0.21 16.18 12.85
CA ILE A 175 -0.18 17.42 13.65
C ILE A 175 -1.16 17.34 14.83
N GLU A 176 -2.39 16.90 14.59
CA GLU A 176 -3.40 16.66 15.64
C GLU A 176 -2.92 15.66 16.69
N MET A 177 -2.10 14.70 16.29
CA MET A 177 -1.47 13.70 17.16
C MET A 177 -0.20 14.19 17.85
N GLY A 178 0.18 15.46 17.67
CA GLY A 178 1.26 16.12 18.39
C GLY A 178 2.58 16.24 17.64
N ALA A 179 2.64 15.91 16.35
CA ALA A 179 3.81 16.22 15.53
C ALA A 179 3.92 17.75 15.33
N LYS A 180 5.14 18.28 15.28
CA LYS A 180 5.36 19.69 15.02
C LYS A 180 5.04 20.02 13.57
N ASN A 181 4.28 21.09 13.32
CA ASN A 181 3.82 21.46 11.98
C ASN A 181 4.98 21.61 10.97
N GLU A 182 6.07 22.24 11.40
CA GLU A 182 7.28 22.45 10.58
C GLU A 182 8.03 21.16 10.23
N CYS A 183 7.72 20.07 10.93
CA CYS A 183 8.35 18.76 10.72
C CYS A 183 7.45 17.77 9.94
N VAL A 184 6.26 18.21 9.50
CA VAL A 184 5.29 17.33 8.80
C VAL A 184 5.12 17.77 7.37
N GLU A 185 5.23 16.84 6.46
CA GLU A 185 4.90 17.09 5.04
C GLU A 185 4.17 15.90 4.40
N SER A 186 3.42 16.22 3.35
CA SER A 186 2.84 15.19 2.47
C SER A 186 3.91 14.68 1.50
N PHE A 187 4.09 13.35 1.48
CA PHE A 187 5.04 12.67 0.61
C PHE A 187 4.36 11.48 -0.06
N HIS A 188 4.25 11.53 -1.37
CA HIS A 188 3.46 10.62 -2.17
C HIS A 188 3.86 9.14 -2.02
N LEU A 189 2.89 8.25 -2.28
CA LEU A 189 3.16 6.83 -2.52
C LEU A 189 3.76 6.66 -3.91
N GLY A 190 4.56 5.63 -4.08
CA GLY A 190 5.14 5.30 -5.37
C GLY A 190 4.53 4.06 -6.02
N ILE A 191 4.93 3.85 -7.24
CA ILE A 191 4.63 2.66 -8.04
C ILE A 191 5.87 2.20 -8.81
N ASN A 192 6.00 0.90 -9.02
CA ASN A 192 7.04 0.35 -9.89
C ASN A 192 6.60 0.48 -11.36
N THR A 193 7.04 1.52 -12.03
CA THR A 193 6.72 1.80 -13.44
C THR A 193 7.43 0.87 -14.43
N ILE A 194 8.35 0.02 -13.98
CA ILE A 194 8.97 -1.03 -14.81
C ILE A 194 7.97 -2.17 -15.02
N ASP A 195 7.35 -2.63 -13.93
CA ASP A 195 6.39 -3.74 -13.95
C ASP A 195 4.99 -3.26 -14.33
N PHE A 196 4.55 -2.13 -13.77
CA PHE A 196 3.26 -1.51 -14.07
C PHE A 196 3.45 -0.44 -15.14
N LYS A 197 3.08 -0.76 -16.35
CA LYS A 197 3.13 0.14 -17.52
C LYS A 197 2.03 -0.22 -18.51
N PRO A 198 1.68 0.69 -19.43
CA PRO A 198 0.73 0.36 -20.47
C PRO A 198 1.23 -0.81 -21.32
N ILE A 199 0.43 -1.85 -21.41
CA ILE A 199 0.65 -3.01 -22.29
C ILE A 199 -0.62 -3.27 -23.12
N PRO A 200 -0.50 -3.88 -24.32
CA PRO A 200 -1.67 -4.33 -25.08
C PRO A 200 -2.55 -5.26 -24.26
N LYS A 201 -3.85 -5.31 -24.57
CA LYS A 201 -4.77 -6.31 -23.96
C LYS A 201 -4.23 -7.72 -24.20
N ASP A 202 -4.12 -8.50 -23.13
CA ASP A 202 -3.73 -9.92 -23.22
C ASP A 202 -4.95 -10.73 -23.74
N ILE A 203 -4.94 -11.03 -25.05
CA ILE A 203 -6.05 -11.69 -25.73
C ILE A 203 -6.26 -13.10 -25.17
N HIS A 204 -5.17 -13.85 -24.91
CA HIS A 204 -5.28 -15.22 -24.37
C HIS A 204 -5.86 -15.22 -22.96
N LEU A 205 -5.48 -14.24 -22.13
CA LEU A 205 -6.08 -14.09 -20.81
C LEU A 205 -7.57 -13.70 -20.95
N ALA A 206 -7.92 -12.79 -21.84
CA ALA A 206 -9.31 -12.39 -22.08
C ALA A 206 -10.18 -13.61 -22.47
N GLU A 207 -9.75 -14.39 -23.45
CA GLU A 207 -10.43 -15.61 -23.89
C GLU A 207 -10.59 -16.64 -22.77
N SER A 208 -9.53 -16.85 -21.98
CA SER A 208 -9.56 -17.78 -20.83
C SER A 208 -10.56 -17.38 -19.75
N LEU A 209 -10.90 -16.08 -19.68
CA LEU A 209 -11.89 -15.51 -18.77
C LEU A 209 -13.28 -15.37 -19.40
N GLY A 210 -13.48 -15.83 -20.63
CA GLY A 210 -14.75 -15.71 -21.35
C GLY A 210 -15.08 -14.25 -21.72
N ILE A 211 -14.06 -13.43 -21.96
CA ILE A 211 -14.20 -12.02 -22.36
C ILE A 211 -14.01 -11.93 -23.87
N SER A 212 -15.00 -11.39 -24.56
CA SER A 212 -14.96 -11.14 -26.00
C SER A 212 -14.40 -9.75 -26.34
N SER A 213 -14.06 -9.53 -27.61
CA SER A 213 -13.58 -8.23 -28.10
C SER A 213 -14.64 -7.12 -28.05
N THR A 214 -15.90 -7.49 -27.96
CA THR A 214 -17.05 -6.55 -27.88
C THR A 214 -17.49 -6.24 -26.46
N ASP A 215 -16.91 -6.93 -25.47
CA ASP A 215 -17.26 -6.70 -24.06
C ASP A 215 -16.64 -5.41 -23.51
N ASP A 216 -17.39 -4.73 -22.68
CA ASP A 216 -16.95 -3.63 -21.84
C ASP A 216 -16.36 -4.19 -20.55
N VAL A 217 -15.08 -3.96 -20.31
CA VAL A 217 -14.36 -4.59 -19.21
C VAL A 217 -14.06 -3.59 -18.09
N VAL A 218 -14.56 -3.92 -16.91
CA VAL A 218 -14.29 -3.19 -15.64
C VAL A 218 -13.37 -4.04 -14.79
N VAL A 219 -12.29 -3.46 -14.25
CA VAL A 219 -11.33 -4.21 -13.43
C VAL A 219 -11.20 -3.62 -12.04
N PHE A 220 -11.24 -4.50 -11.05
CA PHE A 220 -10.80 -4.22 -9.67
C PHE A 220 -9.65 -5.15 -9.31
N VAL A 221 -8.58 -4.60 -8.73
CA VAL A 221 -7.44 -5.36 -8.19
C VAL A 221 -7.25 -5.06 -6.72
N GLY A 222 -7.06 -6.08 -5.89
CA GLY A 222 -6.66 -5.92 -4.50
C GLY A 222 -7.46 -6.76 -3.51
N THR A 223 -7.14 -6.63 -2.24
CA THR A 223 -7.81 -7.37 -1.16
C THR A 223 -9.28 -6.96 -1.02
N ILE A 224 -10.15 -7.96 -0.95
CA ILE A 224 -11.60 -7.79 -0.81
C ILE A 224 -11.94 -7.68 0.67
N TYR A 225 -11.90 -6.46 1.19
CA TYR A 225 -12.32 -6.13 2.55
C TYR A 225 -13.83 -5.86 2.63
N PRO A 226 -14.44 -5.85 3.84
CA PRO A 226 -15.84 -5.43 4.02
C PRO A 226 -16.14 -4.06 3.42
N PHE A 227 -15.21 -3.12 3.54
CA PHE A 227 -15.34 -1.75 3.03
C PHE A 227 -14.97 -1.58 1.54
N SER A 228 -14.72 -2.67 0.81
CA SER A 228 -14.33 -2.57 -0.62
C SER A 228 -15.45 -2.10 -1.55
N GLY A 229 -16.71 -2.07 -1.07
CA GLY A 229 -17.88 -1.66 -1.85
C GLY A 229 -18.31 -2.64 -2.96
N LEU A 230 -17.54 -3.72 -3.15
CA LEU A 230 -17.76 -4.66 -4.26
C LEU A 230 -19.07 -5.44 -4.14
N LEU A 231 -19.45 -5.84 -2.93
CA LEU A 231 -20.70 -6.56 -2.73
C LEU A 231 -21.90 -5.70 -3.11
N GLU A 232 -21.92 -4.44 -2.69
CA GLU A 232 -22.96 -3.49 -3.05
C GLU A 232 -23.00 -3.21 -4.56
N LEU A 233 -21.82 -3.04 -5.18
CA LEU A 233 -21.70 -2.90 -6.62
C LEU A 233 -22.35 -4.07 -7.36
N VAL A 234 -22.05 -5.31 -6.97
CA VAL A 234 -22.58 -6.52 -7.60
C VAL A 234 -24.08 -6.70 -7.34
N ILE A 235 -24.58 -6.36 -6.14
CA ILE A 235 -26.01 -6.34 -5.84
C ILE A 235 -26.75 -5.37 -6.76
N ASN A 236 -26.22 -4.18 -6.94
CA ASN A 236 -26.82 -3.16 -7.83
C ASN A 236 -26.69 -3.55 -9.30
N PHE A 237 -25.57 -4.14 -9.72
CA PHE A 237 -25.38 -4.67 -11.08
C PHE A 237 -26.45 -5.70 -11.44
N LYS A 238 -26.78 -6.63 -10.53
CA LYS A 238 -27.87 -7.61 -10.73
C LYS A 238 -29.20 -6.93 -11.06
N LYS A 239 -29.53 -5.82 -10.39
CA LYS A 239 -30.81 -5.11 -10.61
C LYS A 239 -30.89 -4.50 -12.01
N LEU A 240 -29.76 -4.14 -12.61
CA LEU A 240 -29.64 -3.45 -13.90
C LEU A 240 -29.25 -4.37 -15.05
N LYS A 241 -29.01 -5.67 -14.79
CA LYS A 241 -28.51 -6.65 -15.78
C LYS A 241 -29.34 -6.72 -17.07
N LYS A 242 -30.66 -6.51 -17.03
CA LYS A 242 -31.56 -6.65 -18.18
C LYS A 242 -31.16 -5.81 -19.41
N ASN A 243 -30.38 -4.75 -19.24
CA ASN A 243 -30.01 -3.80 -20.30
C ASN A 243 -28.51 -3.80 -20.67
N ASN A 244 -27.66 -4.63 -20.03
CA ASN A 244 -26.21 -4.53 -20.12
C ASN A 244 -25.53 -5.90 -20.25
N SER A 245 -25.81 -6.62 -21.33
CA SER A 245 -25.34 -8.00 -21.54
C SER A 245 -23.83 -8.12 -21.82
N ASN A 246 -23.16 -7.05 -22.27
CA ASN A 246 -21.77 -7.07 -22.71
C ASN A 246 -20.78 -6.53 -21.67
N ILE A 247 -21.19 -6.36 -20.41
CA ILE A 247 -20.30 -5.86 -19.37
C ILE A 247 -19.69 -7.01 -18.57
N LYS A 248 -18.38 -7.01 -18.45
CA LYS A 248 -17.59 -7.93 -17.63
C LYS A 248 -16.91 -7.17 -16.50
N ILE A 249 -17.12 -7.61 -15.26
CA ILE A 249 -16.46 -7.08 -14.09
C ILE A 249 -15.46 -8.12 -13.58
N VAL A 250 -14.18 -7.88 -13.80
CA VAL A 250 -13.09 -8.77 -13.37
C VAL A 250 -12.57 -8.29 -12.01
N ILE A 251 -12.70 -9.13 -11.00
CA ILE A 251 -12.25 -8.86 -9.62
C ILE A 251 -11.07 -9.76 -9.32
N VAL A 252 -9.88 -9.15 -9.28
CA VAL A 252 -8.60 -9.82 -9.05
C VAL A 252 -8.17 -9.63 -7.61
N GLY A 253 -8.29 -10.67 -6.81
CA GLY A 253 -7.93 -10.67 -5.40
C GLY A 253 -8.80 -11.58 -4.57
N GLY A 254 -8.39 -11.78 -3.34
CA GLY A 254 -9.12 -12.52 -2.31
C GLY A 254 -9.21 -11.67 -1.05
N GLY A 255 -9.60 -12.27 0.07
CA GLY A 255 -9.64 -11.58 1.35
C GLY A 255 -10.89 -11.90 2.17
N PRO A 256 -11.09 -11.20 3.29
CA PRO A 256 -12.12 -11.55 4.28
C PRO A 256 -13.55 -11.57 3.72
N SER A 257 -13.83 -10.84 2.64
CA SER A 257 -15.17 -10.78 2.04
C SER A 257 -15.29 -11.58 0.74
N TYR A 258 -14.23 -12.28 0.32
CA TYR A 258 -14.23 -13.05 -0.93
C TYR A 258 -15.34 -14.11 -0.98
N ASP A 259 -15.42 -14.97 0.03
CA ASP A 259 -16.40 -16.06 0.08
C ASP A 259 -17.86 -15.55 0.06
N LYS A 260 -18.09 -14.42 0.75
CA LYS A 260 -19.43 -13.80 0.75
C LYS A 260 -19.80 -13.28 -0.65
N LEU A 261 -18.86 -12.65 -1.33
CA LEU A 261 -19.03 -12.16 -2.68
C LEU A 261 -19.25 -13.30 -3.65
N GLN A 262 -18.41 -14.35 -3.60
CA GLN A 262 -18.51 -15.54 -4.47
C GLN A 262 -19.86 -16.25 -4.31
N LYS A 263 -20.29 -16.48 -3.06
CA LYS A 263 -21.63 -17.08 -2.79
C LYS A 263 -22.76 -16.25 -3.39
N PHE A 264 -22.64 -14.91 -3.34
CA PHE A 264 -23.66 -14.04 -3.94
C PHE A 264 -23.66 -14.14 -5.46
N VAL A 265 -22.51 -14.15 -6.10
CA VAL A 265 -22.35 -14.29 -7.57
C VAL A 265 -22.97 -15.60 -8.03
N ILE A 266 -22.60 -16.73 -7.44
CA ILE A 266 -23.12 -18.08 -7.80
C ILE A 266 -24.64 -18.15 -7.57
N LYS A 267 -25.11 -17.74 -6.39
CA LYS A 267 -26.57 -17.78 -6.06
C LYS A 267 -27.44 -17.01 -7.07
N ASN A 268 -26.85 -16.05 -7.77
CA ASN A 268 -27.58 -15.16 -8.69
C ASN A 268 -27.24 -15.40 -10.16
N ASN A 269 -26.51 -16.49 -10.49
CA ASN A 269 -26.08 -16.86 -11.85
C ASN A 269 -25.42 -15.67 -12.58
N LEU A 270 -24.39 -15.07 -11.92
CA LEU A 270 -23.67 -13.90 -12.42
C LEU A 270 -22.22 -14.23 -12.83
N GLU A 271 -21.83 -15.52 -12.85
CA GLU A 271 -20.45 -15.95 -13.07
C GLU A 271 -19.92 -15.57 -14.45
N SER A 272 -20.81 -15.41 -15.43
CA SER A 272 -20.44 -14.96 -16.77
C SER A 272 -20.14 -13.48 -16.86
N GLU A 273 -20.67 -12.65 -15.96
CA GLU A 273 -20.44 -11.20 -15.94
C GLU A 273 -19.47 -10.76 -14.84
N ILE A 274 -19.49 -11.46 -13.70
CA ILE A 274 -18.66 -11.13 -12.52
C ILE A 274 -17.60 -12.22 -12.35
N ILE A 275 -16.41 -11.94 -12.84
CA ILE A 275 -15.31 -12.90 -12.90
C ILE A 275 -14.42 -12.72 -11.67
N LEU A 276 -14.41 -13.72 -10.77
CA LEU A 276 -13.61 -13.72 -9.55
C LEU A 276 -12.37 -14.59 -9.74
N THR A 277 -11.17 -14.00 -9.72
CA THR A 277 -9.94 -14.74 -10.03
C THR A 277 -9.13 -15.18 -8.80
N ASN A 278 -9.55 -14.77 -7.59
CA ASN A 278 -8.76 -14.89 -6.36
C ASN A 278 -7.40 -14.16 -6.45
N PHE A 279 -6.52 -14.36 -5.48
CA PHE A 279 -5.18 -13.74 -5.49
C PHE A 279 -4.37 -14.19 -6.69
N LYS A 280 -3.64 -13.23 -7.28
CA LYS A 280 -2.68 -13.45 -8.35
C LYS A 280 -1.32 -12.88 -7.95
N PRO A 281 -0.23 -13.45 -8.46
CA PRO A 281 1.11 -12.87 -8.26
C PRO A 281 1.17 -11.42 -8.76
N GLN A 282 1.87 -10.56 -8.03
CA GLN A 282 1.96 -9.13 -8.38
C GLN A 282 2.43 -8.88 -9.82
N LYS A 283 3.37 -9.69 -10.31
CA LYS A 283 3.88 -9.62 -11.69
C LYS A 283 2.83 -9.90 -12.78
N GLU A 284 1.74 -10.57 -12.43
CA GLU A 284 0.64 -10.86 -13.36
C GLU A 284 -0.41 -9.76 -13.39
N LEU A 285 -0.49 -8.91 -12.35
CA LEU A 285 -1.53 -7.90 -12.23
C LEU A 285 -1.62 -6.94 -13.43
N PRO A 286 -0.49 -6.49 -14.04
CA PRO A 286 -0.55 -5.66 -15.25
C PRO A 286 -1.33 -6.30 -16.40
N LYS A 287 -1.27 -7.63 -16.56
CA LYS A 287 -2.02 -8.35 -17.60
C LYS A 287 -3.54 -8.25 -17.34
N TYR A 288 -3.98 -8.46 -16.09
CA TYR A 288 -5.39 -8.29 -15.73
C TYR A 288 -5.85 -6.85 -15.89
N ILE A 289 -5.03 -5.88 -15.46
CA ILE A 289 -5.31 -4.45 -15.59
C ILE A 289 -5.39 -4.07 -17.09
N SER A 290 -4.57 -4.68 -17.95
CA SER A 290 -4.57 -4.38 -19.39
C SER A 290 -5.92 -4.66 -20.08
N LEU A 291 -6.71 -5.59 -19.54
CA LEU A 291 -8.04 -5.93 -20.06
C LEU A 291 -9.05 -4.78 -19.90
N ALA A 292 -8.85 -3.92 -18.89
CA ALA A 292 -9.82 -2.90 -18.50
C ALA A 292 -10.04 -1.84 -19.59
N ASP A 293 -11.29 -1.44 -19.76
CA ASP A 293 -11.66 -0.15 -20.33
C ASP A 293 -11.64 0.95 -19.24
N ILE A 294 -12.01 0.56 -18.01
CA ILE A 294 -11.95 1.40 -16.81
C ILE A 294 -11.65 0.53 -15.58
N CYS A 295 -10.83 1.04 -14.67
CA CYS A 295 -10.61 0.44 -13.36
C CYS A 295 -11.47 1.12 -12.29
N ILE A 296 -11.76 0.42 -11.20
CA ILE A 296 -12.64 0.93 -10.15
C ILE A 296 -12.02 0.86 -8.75
N ASN A 297 -12.38 1.84 -7.93
CA ASN A 297 -12.14 1.83 -6.48
C ASN A 297 -13.41 2.25 -5.74
N PRO A 298 -14.40 1.35 -5.55
CA PRO A 298 -15.69 1.67 -4.93
C PRO A 298 -15.65 1.60 -3.40
N PHE A 299 -14.54 1.98 -2.75
CA PHE A 299 -14.39 1.88 -1.30
C PHE A 299 -15.47 2.67 -0.57
N GLU A 300 -16.01 2.08 0.49
CA GLU A 300 -16.87 2.80 1.44
C GLU A 300 -16.06 3.90 2.14
N ILE A 301 -16.66 5.07 2.29
CA ILE A 301 -16.06 6.20 3.00
C ILE A 301 -16.20 5.95 4.51
N ASN A 302 -15.09 5.78 5.20
CA ASN A 302 -15.03 5.62 6.65
C ASN A 302 -13.77 6.30 7.22
N TYR A 303 -13.61 6.31 8.54
CA TYR A 303 -12.51 7.02 9.21
C TYR A 303 -11.11 6.68 8.69
N ILE A 304 -10.90 5.45 8.19
CA ILE A 304 -9.60 5.00 7.64
C ILE A 304 -9.53 5.27 6.14
N THR A 305 -10.52 4.79 5.39
CA THR A 305 -10.49 4.85 3.92
C THR A 305 -10.55 6.27 3.39
N ASP A 306 -11.21 7.17 4.11
CA ASP A 306 -11.36 8.57 3.68
C ASP A 306 -10.03 9.35 3.64
N ARG A 307 -9.04 8.92 4.43
CA ARG A 307 -7.76 9.63 4.62
C ARG A 307 -6.63 9.17 3.70
N ILE A 308 -6.81 8.09 2.98
CA ILE A 308 -5.74 7.45 2.21
C ILE A 308 -5.85 7.67 0.71
N LEU A 309 -4.73 7.45 0.01
CA LEU A 309 -4.69 7.16 -1.42
C LEU A 309 -4.48 5.63 -1.59
N PRO A 310 -5.50 4.87 -2.04
CA PRO A 310 -5.33 3.44 -2.30
C PRO A 310 -4.28 3.19 -3.40
N THR A 311 -3.26 2.38 -3.10
CA THR A 311 -2.12 2.11 -4.02
C THR A 311 -2.57 1.58 -5.38
N LYS A 312 -3.65 0.81 -5.43
CA LYS A 312 -4.22 0.30 -6.69
C LYS A 312 -4.54 1.41 -7.71
N ILE A 313 -4.91 2.62 -7.26
CA ILE A 313 -5.16 3.76 -8.17
C ILE A 313 -3.89 4.09 -8.94
N LEU A 314 -2.74 4.08 -8.28
CA LEU A 314 -1.45 4.32 -8.92
C LEU A 314 -1.04 3.16 -9.85
N GLU A 315 -1.36 1.91 -9.48
CA GLU A 315 -1.16 0.74 -10.34
C GLU A 315 -1.98 0.83 -11.63
N TYR A 316 -3.25 1.24 -11.52
CA TYR A 316 -4.11 1.48 -12.68
C TYR A 316 -3.59 2.60 -13.55
N PHE A 317 -3.20 3.71 -12.93
CA PHE A 317 -2.61 4.85 -13.62
C PHE A 317 -1.36 4.46 -14.40
N ALA A 318 -0.42 3.79 -13.74
CA ALA A 318 0.82 3.32 -14.38
C ALA A 318 0.54 2.40 -15.57
N CYS A 319 -0.51 1.56 -15.50
CA CYS A 319 -0.96 0.73 -16.61
C CYS A 319 -1.78 1.49 -17.68
N GLY A 320 -1.90 2.82 -17.58
CA GLY A 320 -2.63 3.63 -18.55
C GLY A 320 -4.14 3.47 -18.51
N LYS A 321 -4.71 3.14 -17.33
CA LYS A 321 -6.14 2.94 -17.18
C LYS A 321 -6.79 4.07 -16.38
N PRO A 322 -7.92 4.63 -16.88
CA PRO A 322 -8.70 5.58 -16.11
C PRO A 322 -9.37 4.90 -14.92
N VAL A 323 -9.65 5.67 -13.88
CA VAL A 323 -10.24 5.16 -12.65
C VAL A 323 -11.53 5.86 -12.31
N LEU A 324 -12.58 5.09 -11.97
CA LEU A 324 -13.74 5.59 -11.24
C LEU A 324 -13.59 5.22 -9.77
N SER A 325 -13.62 6.21 -8.89
CA SER A 325 -13.48 6.02 -7.44
C SER A 325 -14.62 6.69 -6.67
N THR A 326 -14.89 6.21 -5.46
CA THR A 326 -15.61 7.01 -4.46
C THR A 326 -14.74 8.19 -4.05
N PRO A 327 -15.33 9.34 -3.67
CA PRO A 327 -14.59 10.57 -3.39
C PRO A 327 -13.95 10.55 -1.99
N LEU A 328 -13.00 9.64 -1.76
CA LEU A 328 -12.20 9.62 -0.54
C LEU A 328 -11.43 10.93 -0.40
N SER A 329 -11.54 11.61 0.75
CA SER A 329 -10.98 12.96 0.96
C SER A 329 -9.48 13.02 0.68
N GLY A 330 -8.70 12.08 1.23
CA GLY A 330 -7.25 12.03 1.00
C GLY A 330 -6.89 11.78 -0.47
N THR A 331 -7.66 10.95 -1.17
CA THR A 331 -7.48 10.71 -2.61
C THR A 331 -7.85 11.95 -3.43
N LYS A 332 -9.00 12.56 -3.13
CA LYS A 332 -9.52 13.71 -3.87
C LYS A 332 -8.66 14.97 -3.69
N GLU A 333 -8.02 15.12 -2.55
CA GLU A 333 -7.11 16.24 -2.29
C GLU A 333 -5.83 16.14 -3.16
N LEU A 334 -5.34 14.92 -3.40
CA LEU A 334 -4.17 14.66 -4.26
C LEU A 334 -4.51 14.62 -5.75
N LEU A 335 -5.69 14.13 -6.08
CA LEU A 335 -6.16 13.86 -7.44
C LEU A 335 -7.54 14.49 -7.61
N PRO A 336 -7.68 15.82 -7.60
CA PRO A 336 -8.97 16.50 -7.45
C PRO A 336 -9.96 16.30 -8.61
N ASP A 337 -9.47 16.06 -9.81
CA ASP A 337 -10.31 16.04 -11.01
C ASP A 337 -9.81 15.07 -12.11
N GLU A 338 -10.55 15.04 -13.22
CA GLU A 338 -10.26 14.16 -14.37
C GLU A 338 -8.95 14.49 -15.13
N LYS A 339 -8.27 15.61 -14.82
CA LYS A 339 -6.95 15.90 -15.40
C LYS A 339 -5.91 14.88 -15.01
N PHE A 340 -6.11 14.23 -13.87
CA PHE A 340 -5.25 13.17 -13.36
C PHE A 340 -5.62 11.77 -13.85
N GLY A 341 -6.71 11.60 -14.62
CA GLY A 341 -7.18 10.30 -15.09
C GLY A 341 -8.15 9.60 -14.13
N ILE A 342 -8.69 10.32 -13.12
CA ILE A 342 -9.66 9.82 -12.16
C ILE A 342 -10.98 10.55 -12.27
N LEU A 343 -12.07 9.82 -12.06
CA LEU A 343 -13.42 10.33 -11.96
C LEU A 343 -14.02 9.91 -10.61
N TYR A 344 -14.97 10.66 -10.11
CA TYR A 344 -15.58 10.39 -8.82
C TYR A 344 -17.07 10.19 -8.91
N SER A 345 -17.58 9.27 -8.09
CA SER A 345 -19.01 9.06 -7.89
C SER A 345 -19.29 8.64 -6.45
N THR A 346 -20.44 9.05 -5.91
CA THR A 346 -20.94 8.50 -4.65
C THR A 346 -21.27 7.02 -4.81
N SER A 347 -21.27 6.25 -3.74
CA SER A 347 -21.62 4.82 -3.76
C SER A 347 -22.98 4.57 -4.41
N GLU A 348 -23.96 5.40 -4.12
CA GLU A 348 -25.33 5.32 -4.65
C GLU A 348 -25.40 5.44 -6.17
N ASN A 349 -24.61 6.36 -6.75
CA ASN A 349 -24.58 6.63 -8.19
C ASN A 349 -23.47 5.88 -8.92
N PHE A 350 -22.64 5.12 -8.21
CA PHE A 350 -21.40 4.54 -8.75
C PHE A 350 -21.65 3.71 -10.01
N LEU A 351 -22.57 2.75 -9.94
CA LEU A 351 -22.88 1.89 -11.07
C LEU A 351 -23.49 2.68 -12.23
N LYS A 352 -24.38 3.63 -11.98
CA LYS A 352 -24.99 4.46 -13.04
C LYS A 352 -23.91 5.24 -13.80
N ILE A 353 -23.03 5.92 -13.09
CA ILE A 353 -21.92 6.68 -13.68
C ILE A 353 -20.95 5.74 -14.42
N LEU A 354 -20.64 4.56 -13.85
CA LEU A 354 -19.81 3.55 -14.51
C LEU A 354 -20.38 3.17 -15.88
N LEU A 355 -21.68 2.88 -15.96
CA LEU A 355 -22.36 2.51 -17.21
C LEU A 355 -22.33 3.65 -18.23
N GLU A 356 -22.56 4.89 -17.81
CA GLU A 356 -22.49 6.08 -18.67
C GLU A 356 -21.05 6.31 -19.21
N LEU A 357 -20.02 6.00 -18.42
CA LEU A 357 -18.62 6.13 -18.82
C LEU A 357 -18.21 5.09 -19.84
N LEU A 358 -18.67 3.85 -19.72
CA LEU A 358 -18.37 2.78 -20.66
C LEU A 358 -18.84 3.10 -22.10
N LEU A 359 -19.86 3.95 -22.25
CA LEU A 359 -20.31 4.45 -23.56
C LEU A 359 -19.35 5.51 -24.17
N LYS A 360 -18.41 6.04 -23.38
CA LYS A 360 -17.51 7.14 -23.78
C LYS A 360 -16.06 6.65 -23.98
N LYS A 361 -15.87 5.66 -24.83
CA LYS A 361 -14.57 4.94 -25.03
C LYS A 361 -13.40 5.88 -25.29
N GLU A 362 -13.56 6.88 -26.17
CA GLU A 362 -12.49 7.80 -26.50
C GLU A 362 -12.09 8.67 -25.29
N LYS A 363 -13.09 9.13 -24.51
CA LYS A 363 -12.80 9.83 -23.23
C LYS A 363 -12.01 8.96 -22.27
N LEU A 364 -12.39 7.68 -22.10
CA LEU A 364 -11.67 6.74 -21.22
C LEU A 364 -10.22 6.57 -21.68
N LYS A 365 -9.99 6.41 -22.99
CA LYS A 365 -8.63 6.30 -23.54
C LYS A 365 -7.77 7.52 -23.23
N GLN A 366 -8.31 8.72 -23.44
CA GLN A 366 -7.60 9.98 -23.15
C GLN A 366 -7.30 10.14 -21.66
N LEU A 367 -8.22 9.76 -20.79
CA LEU A 367 -8.01 9.75 -19.34
C LEU A 367 -6.92 8.76 -18.94
N GLY A 368 -6.86 7.58 -19.55
CA GLY A 368 -5.81 6.59 -19.31
C GLY A 368 -4.41 7.11 -19.65
N ILE A 369 -4.26 7.85 -20.77
CA ILE A 369 -3.00 8.49 -21.15
C ILE A 369 -2.58 9.55 -20.10
N LYS A 370 -3.51 10.38 -19.65
CA LYS A 370 -3.23 11.35 -18.57
C LYS A 370 -2.78 10.68 -17.29
N ALA A 371 -3.47 9.60 -16.91
CA ALA A 371 -3.15 8.80 -15.72
C ALA A 371 -1.71 8.24 -15.76
N SER A 372 -1.33 7.62 -16.89
CA SER A 372 0.02 7.06 -17.08
C SER A 372 1.10 8.14 -16.98
N ASN A 373 0.93 9.24 -17.71
CA ASN A 373 1.88 10.36 -17.68
C ASN A 373 2.03 10.95 -16.26
N TYR A 374 0.95 11.01 -15.51
CA TYR A 374 0.99 11.50 -14.14
C TYR A 374 1.72 10.54 -13.20
N ALA A 375 1.42 9.23 -13.28
CA ALA A 375 2.08 8.21 -12.46
C ALA A 375 3.59 8.17 -12.71
N GLU A 376 4.01 8.16 -13.97
CA GLU A 376 5.42 8.12 -14.35
C GLU A 376 6.21 9.33 -13.84
N LYS A 377 5.64 10.53 -13.94
CA LYS A 377 6.33 11.76 -13.54
C LYS A 377 6.41 11.97 -12.04
N ASN A 378 5.42 11.48 -11.28
CA ASN A 378 5.26 11.88 -9.88
C ASN A 378 5.36 10.72 -8.88
N HIS A 379 5.20 9.47 -9.34
CA HIS A 379 5.04 8.32 -8.46
C HIS A 379 6.04 7.18 -8.71
N ASP A 380 7.02 7.35 -9.60
CA ASP A 380 8.07 6.35 -9.78
C ASP A 380 8.94 6.25 -8.52
N TRP A 381 9.18 5.03 -8.05
CA TRP A 381 9.99 4.79 -6.84
C TRP A 381 11.40 5.36 -6.93
N LYS A 382 12.01 5.42 -8.12
CA LYS A 382 13.35 6.00 -8.31
C LYS A 382 13.33 7.49 -8.01
N ILE A 383 12.33 8.22 -8.54
CA ILE A 383 12.16 9.66 -8.30
C ILE A 383 11.92 9.91 -6.80
N LEU A 384 11.02 9.15 -6.19
CA LEU A 384 10.71 9.31 -4.77
C LEU A 384 11.90 8.96 -3.87
N SER A 385 12.69 7.96 -4.23
CA SER A 385 13.90 7.62 -3.47
C SER A 385 14.95 8.74 -3.50
N ASP A 386 15.11 9.45 -4.63
CA ASP A 386 15.97 10.63 -4.71
C ASP A 386 15.49 11.77 -3.82
N GLN A 387 14.18 11.98 -3.78
CA GLN A 387 13.59 13.02 -2.93
C GLN A 387 13.79 12.71 -1.44
N ILE A 388 13.61 11.45 -1.00
CA ILE A 388 13.85 11.06 0.40
C ILE A 388 15.33 11.22 0.77
N ILE A 389 16.26 10.81 -0.09
CA ILE A 389 17.69 10.95 0.18
C ILE A 389 18.07 12.42 0.38
N LYS A 390 17.57 13.33 -0.45
CA LYS A 390 17.78 14.78 -0.26
C LYS A 390 17.26 15.29 1.09
N LYS A 391 16.12 14.74 1.56
CA LYS A 391 15.59 15.08 2.90
C LYS A 391 16.49 14.56 4.01
N PHE A 392 17.00 13.34 3.87
CA PHE A 392 17.95 12.76 4.81
C PHE A 392 19.21 13.59 4.92
N ASP A 393 19.80 14.02 3.80
CA ASP A 393 20.97 14.89 3.76
C ASP A 393 20.76 16.21 4.53
N ASN A 394 19.55 16.76 4.51
CA ASN A 394 19.22 17.99 5.24
C ASN A 394 19.02 17.77 6.74
N LEU A 395 18.65 16.57 7.17
CA LEU A 395 18.44 16.26 8.60
C LEU A 395 19.70 15.80 9.33
N ILE A 396 20.71 15.34 8.60
CA ILE A 396 21.99 14.87 9.16
C ILE A 396 22.98 16.04 9.34
N LYS A 397 22.82 17.12 8.56
CA LYS A 397 23.62 18.36 8.69
C LYS A 397 23.24 19.12 9.97
#